data_b9a668a9a9cbadccb88547740304ca68
#
_entry.id   b9a668a9a9cbadccb88547740304ca68
#
_cell.length_a   1.000
_cell.length_b   1.000
_cell.length_c   1.000
_cell.angle_alpha   90.00
_cell.angle_beta   90.00
_cell.angle_gamma   90.00
#
_symmetry.space_group_name_H-M   'P 1'
#
loop_
_entity.id
_entity.type
_entity.pdbx_description
1 polymer ?
#
loop_
_entity_poly.entity_id
_entity_poly.type
_entity_poly.pdbx_seq_one_letter_code
_entity_poly.pdbx_strand_id
1 'polypeptide(L)'
;QSYMKKNQKEKIINSLELPKDLMLGAAIVTATGRHEVLISNYKGILEYEDSFIRVQTKTCRIRITGVRLAIDYYTNEEMKITGSIDTIEYEN
;
A
#
# COMPACT_ATOMS: atom_id res chain seq x y z
N GLN A 1 -20.46 22.54 -1.08
CA GLN A 1 -20.36 21.99 -0.88
C GLN A 1 -20.01 22.00 -0.55
N SER A 2 -20.07 22.39 -0.35
CA SER A 2 -19.86 21.89 0.01
C SER A 2 -19.81 21.59 0.47
N TYR A 3 -20.20 21.58 0.68
CA TYR A 3 -20.28 20.84 1.21
C TYR A 3 -20.16 20.24 0.89
N MET A 4 -19.88 20.11 0.76
CA MET A 4 -20.19 19.38 0.86
C MET A 4 -20.93 19.45 1.51
N LYS A 5 -21.49 19.48 1.71
CA LYS A 5 -22.02 19.23 2.44
C LYS A 5 -21.79 18.66 3.45
N LYS A 6 -22.23 18.96 4.16
CA LYS A 6 -21.98 18.58 5.37
C LYS A 6 -22.24 17.20 5.65
N ASN A 7 -23.20 16.66 5.13
CA ASN A 7 -23.41 15.26 5.23
C ASN A 7 -22.39 14.48 4.51
N GLN A 8 -21.88 15.04 3.45
CA GLN A 8 -20.82 14.37 2.75
C GLN A 8 -19.59 14.29 3.56
N LYS A 9 -19.34 15.27 4.38
CA LYS A 9 -18.19 15.19 5.25
C LYS A 9 -18.33 14.06 6.21
N GLU A 10 -19.50 13.87 6.74
CA GLU A 10 -19.68 12.80 7.68
C GLU A 10 -19.50 11.46 7.03
N LYS A 11 -19.97 11.32 5.81
CA LYS A 11 -19.79 10.07 5.11
C LYS A 11 -18.33 9.79 4.85
N ILE A 12 -17.60 10.80 4.48
CA ILE A 12 -16.19 10.63 4.21
C ILE A 12 -15.46 10.20 5.46
N ILE A 13 -15.77 10.82 6.58
CA ILE A 13 -15.12 10.45 7.82
C ILE A 13 -15.42 9.00 8.16
N ASN A 14 -16.65 8.60 8.01
CA ASN A 14 -17.00 7.22 8.30
C ASN A 14 -16.27 6.27 7.37
N SER A 15 -16.13 6.65 6.12
CA SER A 15 -15.42 5.80 5.18
C SER A 15 -13.99 5.58 5.58
N LEU A 16 -13.37 6.57 6.15
CA LEU A 16 -11.99 6.45 6.54
C LEU A 16 -11.79 5.47 7.68
N GLU A 17 -12.86 5.11 8.33
CA GLU A 17 -12.78 4.19 9.45
C GLU A 17 -13.24 2.78 9.10
N LEU A 18 -13.47 2.51 7.83
CA LEU A 18 -13.92 1.18 7.44
C LEU A 18 -12.85 0.15 7.71
N PRO A 19 -13.24 -1.01 8.23
CA PRO A 19 -12.28 -2.10 8.43
C PRO A 19 -11.75 -2.58 7.08
N LYS A 20 -10.58 -3.17 7.11
CA LYS A 20 -9.95 -3.63 5.89
C LYS A 20 -10.79 -4.62 5.12
N ASP A 21 -11.50 -5.50 5.81
CA ASP A 21 -12.26 -6.52 5.12
C ASP A 21 -13.42 -5.91 4.36
N LEU A 22 -13.88 -4.74 4.75
CA LEU A 22 -14.91 -4.06 3.98
C LEU A 22 -14.34 -3.45 2.71
N MET A 23 -13.04 -3.46 2.55
CA MET A 23 -12.40 -2.99 1.33
C MET A 23 -12.16 -4.13 0.36
N LEU A 24 -12.84 -5.25 0.57
CA LEU A 24 -12.86 -6.36 -0.34
C LEU A 24 -11.49 -6.98 -0.57
N GLY A 25 -10.67 -6.94 0.48
CA GLY A 25 -9.36 -7.54 0.39
C GLY A 25 -8.32 -6.70 -0.30
N ALA A 26 -8.62 -5.44 -0.56
CA ALA A 26 -7.67 -4.56 -1.22
C ALA A 26 -6.44 -4.36 -0.34
N ALA A 27 -5.29 -4.25 -0.97
CA ALA A 27 -4.07 -3.94 -0.25
C ALA A 27 -4.07 -2.48 0.17
N ILE A 28 -3.41 -2.20 1.28
CA ILE A 28 -3.26 -0.84 1.78
C ILE A 28 -1.78 -0.50 1.71
N VAL A 29 -1.47 0.57 1.02
CA VAL A 29 -0.08 1.00 0.85
C VAL A 29 0.08 2.33 1.57
N THR A 30 1.03 2.37 2.48
CA THR A 30 1.31 3.57 3.26
C THR A 30 2.76 3.94 3.05
N ALA A 31 3.00 5.11 2.50
CA ALA A 31 4.35 5.59 2.26
C ALA A 31 4.68 6.69 3.27
N THR A 32 5.86 6.62 3.84
CA THR A 32 6.35 7.65 4.75
C THR A 32 7.58 8.25 4.10
N GLY A 33 7.44 9.49 3.65
CA GLY A 33 8.51 10.13 2.90
C GLY A 33 8.88 9.30 1.70
N ARG A 34 10.17 9.20 1.44
CA ARG A 34 10.68 8.37 0.34
C ARG A 34 11.50 7.21 0.87
N HIS A 35 11.34 6.88 2.15
CA HIS A 35 12.24 5.91 2.78
C HIS A 35 11.52 4.69 3.31
N GLU A 36 10.21 4.66 3.30
CA GLU A 36 9.51 3.57 3.92
C GLU A 36 8.16 3.35 3.26
N VAL A 37 7.82 2.10 2.98
CA VAL A 37 6.51 1.73 2.46
C VAL A 37 6.01 0.54 3.25
N LEU A 38 4.80 0.66 3.77
CA LEU A 38 4.12 -0.45 4.41
C LEU A 38 3.04 -0.95 3.46
N ILE A 39 2.99 -2.24 3.24
CA ILE A 39 1.95 -2.84 2.41
C ILE A 39 1.21 -3.86 3.26
N SER A 40 -0.08 -3.63 3.44
CA SER A 40 -0.92 -4.53 4.20
C SER A 40 -1.82 -5.31 3.28
N ASN A 41 -2.16 -6.52 3.69
CA ASN A 41 -3.14 -7.33 2.99
C ASN A 41 -2.66 -7.78 1.61
N TYR A 42 -1.38 -8.08 1.51
CA TYR A 42 -0.82 -8.59 0.27
C TYR A 42 -0.93 -10.11 0.24
N LYS A 43 -0.68 -10.71 -0.94
CA LYS A 43 -0.76 -12.15 -1.10
C LYS A 43 0.59 -12.83 -1.18
N GLY A 44 1.56 -12.18 -1.78
CA GLY A 44 2.87 -12.78 -1.89
C GLY A 44 3.87 -11.83 -2.51
N ILE A 45 5.13 -12.21 -2.45
CA ILE A 45 6.22 -11.44 -3.03
C ILE A 45 6.58 -12.13 -4.34
N LEU A 46 6.51 -11.39 -5.44
CA LEU A 46 6.80 -11.93 -6.75
C LEU A 46 8.28 -11.82 -7.09
N GLU A 47 8.87 -10.66 -6.80
CA GLU A 47 10.26 -10.41 -7.09
C GLU A 47 10.83 -9.50 -6.03
N TYR A 48 12.09 -9.72 -5.70
CA TYR A 48 12.73 -8.93 -4.67
C TYR A 48 14.19 -8.70 -5.08
N GLU A 49 14.51 -7.45 -5.40
CA GLU A 49 15.87 -7.02 -5.67
C GLU A 49 16.06 -5.66 -5.01
N ASP A 50 17.29 -5.21 -4.91
CA ASP A 50 17.53 -3.93 -4.27
C ASP A 50 17.10 -2.74 -5.13
N SER A 51 16.78 -2.98 -6.39
CA SER A 51 16.30 -1.91 -7.27
C SER A 51 14.81 -1.97 -7.49
N PHE A 52 14.16 -3.08 -7.20
CA PHE A 52 12.71 -3.14 -7.31
C PHE A 52 12.17 -4.33 -6.52
N ILE A 53 10.92 -4.20 -6.13
CA ILE A 53 10.20 -5.25 -5.41
C ILE A 53 8.80 -5.28 -6.01
N ARG A 54 8.34 -6.49 -6.37
CA ARG A 54 6.98 -6.66 -6.89
C ARG A 54 6.20 -7.55 -5.97
N VAL A 55 5.00 -7.13 -5.68
CA VAL A 55 4.14 -7.77 -4.69
C VAL A 55 2.80 -8.07 -5.32
N GLN A 56 2.30 -9.28 -5.10
CA GLN A 56 0.97 -9.65 -5.57
C GLN A 56 -0.05 -9.32 -4.51
N THR A 57 -1.13 -8.67 -4.91
CA THR A 57 -2.27 -8.44 -4.03
C THR A 57 -3.48 -9.14 -4.63
N LYS A 58 -4.60 -9.04 -3.96
CA LYS A 58 -5.81 -9.69 -4.44
C LYS A 58 -6.27 -9.10 -5.77
N THR A 59 -6.11 -7.81 -5.94
CA THR A 59 -6.69 -7.11 -7.10
C THR A 59 -5.67 -6.69 -8.13
N CYS A 60 -4.39 -6.64 -7.77
CA CYS A 60 -3.38 -6.11 -8.68
C CYS A 60 -2.00 -6.51 -8.21
N ARG A 61 -1.00 -6.08 -8.95
CA ARG A 61 0.39 -6.19 -8.52
C ARG A 61 0.90 -4.79 -8.24
N ILE A 62 1.79 -4.69 -7.27
CA ILE A 62 2.40 -3.43 -6.89
C ILE A 62 3.88 -3.54 -7.13
N ARG A 63 4.43 -2.57 -7.85
CA ARG A 63 5.85 -2.53 -8.14
C ARG A 63 6.45 -1.30 -7.50
N ILE A 64 7.47 -1.52 -6.70
CA ILE A 64 8.18 -0.44 -6.03
C ILE A 64 9.59 -0.43 -6.57
N THR A 65 10.03 0.71 -7.08
CA THR A 65 11.39 0.84 -7.58
C THR A 65 12.15 1.84 -6.73
N GLY A 66 13.46 1.70 -6.73
CA GLY A 66 14.28 2.61 -5.96
C GLY A 66 15.72 2.13 -5.90
N VAL A 67 16.40 2.55 -4.85
CA VAL A 67 17.81 2.24 -4.63
C VAL A 67 17.95 1.67 -3.24
N ARG A 68 18.68 0.55 -3.16
CA ARG A 68 18.95 -0.11 -1.87
C ARG A 68 17.67 -0.47 -1.15
N LEU A 69 16.70 -0.96 -1.91
CA LEU A 69 15.46 -1.41 -1.31
C LEU A 69 15.69 -2.69 -0.53
N ALA A 70 15.02 -2.79 0.59
CA ALA A 70 15.09 -3.97 1.43
C ALA A 70 13.75 -4.21 2.08
N ILE A 71 13.41 -5.46 2.27
CA ILE A 71 12.24 -5.82 3.05
C ILE A 71 12.72 -5.93 4.49
N ASP A 72 12.31 -4.96 5.30
CA ASP A 72 12.71 -4.92 6.70
C ASP A 72 12.09 -6.06 7.47
N TYR A 73 10.81 -6.30 7.23
CA TYR A 73 10.13 -7.47 7.79
C TYR A 73 8.89 -7.75 6.96
N TYR A 74 8.35 -8.95 7.10
CA TYR A 74 7.06 -9.27 6.54
C TYR A 74 6.39 -10.34 7.37
N THR A 75 5.07 -10.29 7.37
CA THR A 75 4.23 -11.30 8.00
C THR A 75 3.22 -11.73 6.96
N ASN A 76 2.27 -12.56 7.36
CA ASN A 76 1.21 -12.98 6.45
C ASN A 76 0.35 -11.82 5.99
N GLU A 77 0.36 -10.71 6.72
CA GLU A 77 -0.56 -9.62 6.44
C GLU A 77 0.11 -8.32 6.07
N GLU A 78 1.37 -8.15 6.40
CA GLU A 78 1.98 -6.84 6.32
C GLU A 78 3.46 -6.97 6.00
N MET A 79 3.98 -6.05 5.20
CA MET A 79 5.42 -5.98 4.99
C MET A 79 5.87 -4.53 5.05
N LYS A 80 7.11 -4.34 5.45
CA LYS A 80 7.72 -3.03 5.51
C LYS A 80 8.92 -3.03 4.59
N ILE A 81 8.93 -2.10 3.64
CA ILE A 81 10.02 -1.93 2.69
C ILE A 81 10.71 -0.63 3.03
N THR A 82 12.04 -0.67 3.08
CA THR A 82 12.85 0.51 3.35
C THR A 82 13.84 0.70 2.22
N GLY A 83 14.40 1.90 2.15
CA GLY A 83 15.36 2.25 1.12
C GLY A 83 15.07 3.62 0.59
N SER A 84 15.63 3.92 -0.58
CA SER A 84 15.34 5.17 -1.26
C SER A 84 14.34 4.86 -2.35
N ILE A 85 13.10 5.28 -2.18
CA ILE A 85 12.00 4.86 -3.04
C ILE A 85 11.79 5.88 -4.13
N ASP A 86 11.74 5.41 -5.37
CA ASP A 86 11.51 6.26 -6.52
C ASP A 86 10.06 6.21 -6.98
N THR A 87 9.51 5.01 -7.17
CA THR A 87 8.15 4.89 -7.68
C THR A 87 7.39 3.80 -6.94
N ILE A 88 6.09 3.96 -6.93
CA ILE A 88 5.16 2.93 -6.49
C ILE A 88 4.13 2.86 -7.61
N GLU A 89 4.05 1.70 -8.28
CA GLU A 89 3.20 1.53 -9.46
C GLU A 89 2.26 0.37 -9.27
N TYR A 90 1.09 0.50 -9.86
CA TYR A 90 0.12 -0.59 -9.85
C TYR A 90 0.09 -1.21 -11.23
N GLU A 91 0.08 -2.54 -11.25
CA GLU A 91 0.02 -3.31 -12.50
C GLU A 91 -1.16 -4.25 -12.45
N ASN A 92 -1.79 -4.43 -13.58
CA ASN A 92 -2.90 -5.38 -13.66
C ASN A 92 -2.43 -6.75 -14.12
#